data_bbfc99a0f734fa863e8630a7fced6723
#
_entry.id   bbfc99a0f734fa863e8630a7fced6723
#
_cell.length_a   1.000
_cell.length_b   1.000
_cell.length_c   1.000
_cell.angle_alpha   90.00
_cell.angle_beta   90.00
_cell.angle_gamma   90.00
#
_symmetry.space_group_name_H-M   'P 1'
#
loop_
_entity.id
_entity.type
_entity.pdbx_description
1 polymer ?
#
loop_
_entity_poly.entity_id
_entity_poly.type
_entity_poly.pdbx_seq_one_letter_code
_entity_poly.pdbx_strand_id
1 'polypeptide(L)'
;MADNYIEKQREQYEARKAAWERAKKYGRPVTGTTQQNKPAPSATEQKKRVFVTGGAEGIGRAIVEAFCRAGYRVAFCDRNETAGQQTAKDTGAVFYRADVSDKEALEHCMQRIFLVWGDIDILINNAGISEFSPITETSVEDFDKILSVNLRPAFITSRL
;
A
#
# COMPACT_ATOMS: atom_id res chain seq x y z
N MET A 1 16.38 20.48 13.62
CA MET A 1 15.29 20.36 12.62
C MET A 1 14.65 18.97 12.58
N ALA A 2 15.28 17.90 13.06
CA ALA A 2 14.68 16.55 13.11
C ALA A 2 13.61 16.39 14.21
N ASP A 3 13.74 17.10 15.32
CA ASP A 3 12.84 16.94 16.47
C ASP A 3 11.39 17.36 16.19
N ASN A 4 11.20 18.36 15.35
CA ASN A 4 9.87 18.87 15.00
C ASN A 4 9.04 17.89 14.14
N TYR A 5 9.68 17.01 13.36
CA TYR A 5 8.99 15.99 12.55
C TYR A 5 8.47 14.84 13.42
N ILE A 6 9.29 14.35 14.34
CA ILE A 6 8.92 13.25 15.24
C ILE A 6 7.81 13.70 16.19
N GLU A 7 7.89 14.93 16.69
CA GLU A 7 6.87 15.52 17.59
C GLU A 7 5.52 15.68 16.87
N LYS A 8 5.52 16.17 15.65
CA LYS A 8 4.31 16.28 14.80
C LYS A 8 3.68 14.92 14.47
N GLN A 9 4.49 13.90 14.22
CA GLN A 9 4.01 12.52 14.01
C GLN A 9 3.40 11.94 15.30
N ARG A 10 3.99 12.24 16.45
CA ARG A 10 3.50 11.83 17.76
C ARG A 10 2.16 12.48 18.09
N GLU A 11 2.02 13.76 17.83
CA GLU A 11 0.76 14.50 18.00
C GLU A 11 -0.36 13.93 17.11
N GLN A 12 -0.06 13.63 15.84
CA GLN A 12 -1.02 13.03 14.92
C GLN A 12 -1.44 11.62 15.37
N TYR A 13 -0.49 10.83 15.87
CA TYR A 13 -0.80 9.50 16.42
C TYR A 13 -1.71 9.59 17.65
N GLU A 14 -1.39 10.47 18.61
CA GLU A 14 -2.18 10.68 19.83
C GLU A 14 -3.60 11.19 19.48
N ALA A 15 -3.72 12.09 18.52
CA ALA A 15 -5.02 12.56 18.03
C ALA A 15 -5.87 11.45 17.41
N ARG A 16 -5.25 10.57 16.57
CA ARG A 16 -5.92 9.41 15.98
C ARG A 16 -6.33 8.39 17.04
N LYS A 17 -5.47 8.11 18.00
CA LYS A 17 -5.74 7.22 19.13
C LYS A 17 -6.90 7.73 19.97
N ALA A 18 -6.90 9.01 20.33
CA ALA A 18 -7.98 9.62 21.08
C ALA A 18 -9.32 9.64 20.32
N ALA A 19 -9.29 9.80 18.99
CA ALA A 19 -10.48 9.71 18.14
C ALA A 19 -11.03 8.29 18.10
N TRP A 20 -10.16 7.27 17.99
CA TRP A 20 -10.52 5.85 17.99
C TRP A 20 -11.11 5.42 19.35
N GLU A 21 -10.50 5.83 20.48
CA GLU A 21 -11.00 5.56 21.82
C GLU A 21 -12.38 6.20 22.07
N ARG A 22 -12.60 7.41 21.58
CA ARG A 22 -13.93 8.08 21.61
C ARG A 22 -14.95 7.30 20.80
N ALA A 23 -14.61 6.89 19.57
CA ALA A 23 -15.51 6.10 18.72
C ALA A 23 -15.86 4.74 19.34
N LYS A 24 -14.91 4.11 20.05
CA LYS A 24 -15.14 2.86 20.79
C LYS A 24 -16.04 3.05 22.01
N LYS A 25 -15.92 4.16 22.72
CA LYS A 25 -16.68 4.44 23.97
C LYS A 25 -18.11 4.91 23.71
N TYR A 26 -18.38 5.64 22.62
CA TYR A 26 -19.68 6.27 22.36
C TYR A 26 -20.41 5.69 21.14
N GLY A 27 -19.92 4.61 20.53
CA GLY A 27 -20.44 4.03 19.29
C GLY A 27 -20.23 4.98 18.09
N ARG A 28 -20.16 4.42 16.87
CA ARG A 28 -20.28 5.25 15.66
C ARG A 28 -21.69 5.83 15.61
N PRO A 29 -21.88 7.12 15.31
CA PRO A 29 -23.19 7.66 15.01
C PRO A 29 -23.77 6.84 13.86
N VAL A 30 -24.88 6.14 14.08
CA VAL A 30 -25.64 5.48 13.01
C VAL A 30 -26.33 6.61 12.26
N THR A 31 -25.69 7.14 11.24
CA THR A 31 -26.37 8.00 10.28
C THR A 31 -27.32 7.12 9.49
N GLY A 32 -28.61 7.35 9.72
CA GLY A 32 -29.69 6.64 9.04
C GLY A 32 -29.52 6.63 7.53
N THR A 33 -29.76 5.48 6.94
CA THR A 33 -29.75 5.23 5.50
C THR A 33 -30.91 6.01 4.85
N THR A 34 -30.67 7.24 4.48
CA THR A 34 -31.46 7.89 3.44
C THR A 34 -30.66 7.72 2.16
N GLN A 35 -31.17 6.91 1.23
CA GLN A 35 -30.69 6.89 -0.15
C GLN A 35 -30.97 8.28 -0.74
N GLN A 36 -30.05 9.19 -0.55
CA GLN A 36 -30.01 10.41 -1.33
C GLN A 36 -29.25 10.10 -2.62
N ASN A 37 -29.91 10.37 -3.75
CA ASN A 37 -29.31 10.42 -5.08
C ASN A 37 -27.95 11.11 -4.97
N LYS A 38 -26.86 10.34 -5.15
CA LYS A 38 -25.50 10.87 -5.19
C LYS A 38 -25.45 11.76 -6.45
N PRO A 39 -25.21 13.07 -6.32
CA PRO A 39 -24.99 13.89 -7.52
C PRO A 39 -23.82 13.32 -8.29
N ALA A 40 -23.88 13.41 -9.62
CA ALA A 40 -22.76 13.02 -10.47
C ALA A 40 -21.48 13.70 -9.98
N PRO A 41 -20.33 12.98 -9.91
CA PRO A 41 -19.11 13.53 -9.33
C PRO A 41 -18.75 14.82 -10.07
N SER A 42 -18.63 15.91 -9.30
CA SER A 42 -18.09 17.16 -9.82
C SER A 42 -16.65 16.96 -10.26
N ALA A 43 -16.20 17.66 -11.29
CA ALA A 43 -14.89 17.53 -11.97
C ALA A 43 -13.65 17.77 -11.06
N THR A 44 -13.80 17.76 -9.74
CA THR A 44 -12.76 18.03 -8.73
C THR A 44 -12.59 16.91 -7.70
N GLU A 45 -13.25 15.74 -7.82
CA GLU A 45 -12.92 14.61 -6.95
C GLU A 45 -11.55 14.06 -7.33
N GLN A 46 -10.55 14.32 -6.49
CA GLN A 46 -9.21 13.74 -6.64
C GLN A 46 -9.34 12.22 -6.66
N LYS A 47 -8.85 11.59 -7.72
CA LYS A 47 -8.84 10.13 -7.84
C LYS A 47 -8.11 9.54 -6.63
N LYS A 48 -8.74 8.58 -5.94
CA LYS A 48 -8.09 7.84 -4.86
C LYS A 48 -6.82 7.15 -5.36
N ARG A 49 -5.81 7.14 -4.53
CA ARG A 49 -4.45 6.69 -4.81
C ARG A 49 -4.23 5.30 -4.22
N VAL A 50 -3.78 4.38 -5.06
CA VAL A 50 -3.57 2.96 -4.72
C VAL A 50 -2.10 2.63 -4.89
N PHE A 51 -1.50 1.98 -3.92
CA PHE A 51 -0.18 1.39 -4.04
C PHE A 51 -0.24 -0.13 -3.88
N VAL A 52 0.43 -0.85 -4.78
CA VAL A 52 0.46 -2.32 -4.83
C VAL A 52 1.90 -2.81 -4.80
N THR A 53 2.24 -3.74 -3.91
CA THR A 53 3.53 -4.43 -3.96
C THR A 53 3.42 -5.71 -4.80
N GLY A 54 4.45 -6.03 -5.59
CA GLY A 54 4.44 -7.19 -6.48
C GLY A 54 3.43 -7.06 -7.63
N GLY A 55 3.36 -5.87 -8.25
CA GLY A 55 2.31 -5.52 -9.21
C GLY A 55 2.64 -5.82 -10.68
N ALA A 56 3.81 -6.41 -10.98
CA ALA A 56 4.24 -6.60 -12.37
C ALA A 56 3.58 -7.78 -13.06
N GLU A 57 3.24 -8.85 -12.34
CA GLU A 57 2.77 -10.11 -12.90
C GLU A 57 1.66 -10.75 -12.02
N GLY A 58 1.02 -11.78 -12.54
CA GLY A 58 0.08 -12.62 -11.81
C GLY A 58 -1.06 -11.85 -11.14
N ILE A 59 -1.31 -12.17 -9.87
CA ILE A 59 -2.38 -11.57 -9.06
C ILE A 59 -2.17 -10.05 -8.89
N GLY A 60 -0.93 -9.64 -8.61
CA GLY A 60 -0.59 -8.23 -8.45
C GLY A 60 -0.89 -7.40 -9.69
N ARG A 61 -0.53 -7.90 -10.87
CA ARG A 61 -0.89 -7.25 -12.15
C ARG A 61 -2.41 -7.14 -12.33
N ALA A 62 -3.14 -8.21 -12.07
CA ALA A 62 -4.60 -8.20 -12.18
C ALA A 62 -5.25 -7.16 -11.23
N ILE A 63 -4.69 -6.97 -10.02
CA ILE A 63 -5.10 -5.94 -9.09
C ILE A 63 -4.83 -4.54 -9.67
N VAL A 64 -3.61 -4.29 -10.17
CA VAL A 64 -3.24 -3.02 -10.82
C VAL A 64 -4.20 -2.69 -11.96
N GLU A 65 -4.45 -3.65 -12.85
CA GLU A 65 -5.38 -3.49 -13.97
C GLU A 65 -6.81 -3.17 -13.51
N ALA A 66 -7.30 -3.86 -12.47
CA ALA A 66 -8.64 -3.66 -11.94
C ALA A 66 -8.83 -2.24 -11.38
N PHE A 67 -7.87 -1.74 -10.59
CA PHE A 67 -7.92 -0.39 -10.06
C PHE A 67 -7.75 0.68 -11.14
N CYS A 68 -6.89 0.47 -12.12
CA CYS A 68 -6.75 1.39 -13.26
C CYS A 68 -8.07 1.48 -14.05
N ARG A 69 -8.70 0.33 -14.38
CA ARG A 69 -10.02 0.32 -15.05
C ARG A 69 -11.11 1.00 -14.23
N ALA A 70 -11.04 0.91 -12.91
CA ALA A 70 -11.97 1.59 -12.00
C ALA A 70 -11.69 3.09 -11.83
N GLY A 71 -10.68 3.62 -12.53
CA GLY A 71 -10.36 5.05 -12.56
C GLY A 71 -9.50 5.55 -11.40
N TYR A 72 -8.93 4.67 -10.60
CA TYR A 72 -8.00 5.03 -9.53
C TYR A 72 -6.64 5.50 -10.09
N ARG A 73 -5.91 6.27 -9.31
CA ARG A 73 -4.51 6.59 -9.57
C ARG A 73 -3.66 5.48 -8.94
N VAL A 74 -3.00 4.65 -9.76
CA VAL A 74 -2.30 3.45 -9.30
C VAL A 74 -0.80 3.61 -9.44
N ALA A 75 -0.06 3.26 -8.38
CA ALA A 75 1.36 2.95 -8.43
C ALA A 75 1.60 1.54 -7.94
N PHE A 76 2.67 0.92 -8.40
CA PHE A 76 3.08 -0.39 -7.93
C PHE A 76 4.60 -0.54 -7.95
N CYS A 77 5.11 -1.44 -7.13
CA CYS A 77 6.51 -1.84 -7.20
C CYS A 77 6.66 -3.32 -7.52
N ASP A 78 7.77 -3.65 -8.12
CA ASP A 78 8.20 -5.02 -8.39
C ASP A 78 9.71 -5.07 -8.59
N ARG A 79 10.32 -6.23 -8.34
CA ARG A 79 11.74 -6.46 -8.66
C ARG A 79 11.97 -6.74 -10.14
N ASN A 80 10.98 -7.28 -10.85
CA ASN A 80 11.03 -7.56 -12.29
C ASN A 80 10.81 -6.27 -13.10
N GLU A 81 11.89 -5.65 -13.50
CA GLU A 81 11.86 -4.37 -14.23
C GLU A 81 11.15 -4.48 -15.58
N THR A 82 11.45 -5.53 -16.36
CA THR A 82 10.86 -5.72 -17.69
C THR A 82 9.35 -5.90 -17.62
N ALA A 83 8.86 -6.78 -16.74
CA ALA A 83 7.44 -7.01 -16.55
C ALA A 83 6.75 -5.78 -15.95
N GLY A 84 7.42 -5.07 -15.03
CA GLY A 84 6.91 -3.85 -14.43
C GLY A 84 6.71 -2.73 -15.44
N GLN A 85 7.68 -2.49 -16.31
CA GLN A 85 7.56 -1.51 -17.40
C GLN A 85 6.45 -1.88 -18.39
N GLN A 86 6.32 -3.17 -18.73
CA GLN A 86 5.23 -3.62 -19.61
C GLN A 86 3.86 -3.39 -18.97
N THR A 87 3.69 -3.78 -17.71
CA THR A 87 2.43 -3.55 -16.98
C THR A 87 2.10 -2.06 -16.85
N ALA A 88 3.09 -1.21 -16.57
CA ALA A 88 2.89 0.24 -16.53
C ALA A 88 2.43 0.80 -17.89
N LYS A 89 3.03 0.34 -18.99
CA LYS A 89 2.65 0.73 -20.34
C LYS A 89 1.22 0.33 -20.70
N ASP A 90 0.82 -0.89 -20.31
CA ASP A 90 -0.50 -1.44 -20.63
C ASP A 90 -1.63 -0.80 -19.80
N THR A 91 -1.32 -0.36 -18.58
CA THR A 91 -2.33 0.12 -17.61
C THR A 91 -2.34 1.63 -17.39
N GLY A 92 -1.24 2.31 -17.70
CA GLY A 92 -1.01 3.70 -17.33
C GLY A 92 -0.67 3.90 -15.85
N ALA A 93 -0.45 2.83 -15.08
CA ALA A 93 0.02 2.89 -13.70
C ALA A 93 1.48 3.33 -13.61
N VAL A 94 1.88 3.87 -12.46
CA VAL A 94 3.27 4.28 -12.21
C VAL A 94 4.05 3.09 -11.64
N PHE A 95 5.12 2.69 -12.31
CA PHE A 95 5.99 1.61 -11.88
C PHE A 95 7.21 2.14 -11.11
N TYR A 96 7.55 1.48 -10.02
CA TYR A 96 8.79 1.66 -9.28
C TYR A 96 9.52 0.31 -9.16
N ARG A 97 10.77 0.24 -9.61
CA ARG A 97 11.59 -0.94 -9.36
C ARG A 97 11.99 -0.96 -7.89
N ALA A 98 11.59 -2.00 -7.16
CA ALA A 98 12.00 -2.26 -5.79
C ALA A 98 11.84 -3.74 -5.45
N ASP A 99 12.84 -4.31 -4.77
CA ASP A 99 12.68 -5.59 -4.09
C ASP A 99 12.12 -5.29 -2.70
N VAL A 100 10.97 -5.87 -2.37
CA VAL A 100 10.32 -5.64 -1.08
C VAL A 100 11.10 -6.22 0.10
N SER A 101 12.00 -7.17 -0.13
CA SER A 101 12.91 -7.71 0.89
C SER A 101 14.02 -6.74 1.27
N ASP A 102 14.33 -5.80 0.38
CA ASP A 102 15.26 -4.69 0.63
C ASP A 102 14.50 -3.51 1.25
N LYS A 103 14.75 -3.30 2.55
CA LYS A 103 14.07 -2.25 3.33
C LYS A 103 14.34 -0.85 2.75
N GLU A 104 15.59 -0.56 2.42
CA GLU A 104 16.01 0.75 1.93
C GLU A 104 15.37 1.04 0.55
N ALA A 105 15.34 0.06 -0.35
CA ALA A 105 14.71 0.17 -1.65
C ALA A 105 13.19 0.41 -1.52
N LEU A 106 12.52 -0.29 -0.60
CA LEU A 106 11.10 -0.16 -0.36
C LEU A 106 10.75 1.21 0.26
N GLU A 107 11.49 1.64 1.30
CA GLU A 107 11.31 2.95 1.93
C GLU A 107 11.55 4.09 0.92
N HIS A 108 12.57 3.99 0.08
CA HIS A 108 12.84 4.96 -0.98
C HIS A 108 11.70 5.00 -2.04
N CYS A 109 11.17 3.83 -2.43
CA CYS A 109 10.00 3.75 -3.30
C CYS A 109 8.81 4.50 -2.70
N MET A 110 8.49 4.24 -1.43
CA MET A 110 7.38 4.90 -0.72
C MET A 110 7.59 6.41 -0.61
N GLN A 111 8.80 6.87 -0.28
CA GLN A 111 9.13 8.30 -0.22
C GLN A 111 8.89 9.00 -1.56
N ARG A 112 9.27 8.38 -2.68
CA ARG A 112 9.02 8.93 -4.02
C ARG A 112 7.52 9.06 -4.31
N ILE A 113 6.72 8.09 -3.88
CA ILE A 113 5.25 8.14 -4.03
C ILE A 113 4.68 9.29 -3.20
N PHE A 114 5.08 9.42 -1.93
CA PHE A 114 4.63 10.51 -1.06
C PHE A 114 5.03 11.89 -1.56
N LEU A 115 6.23 12.05 -2.13
CA LEU A 115 6.66 13.32 -2.73
C LEU A 115 5.75 13.75 -3.89
N VAL A 116 5.24 12.80 -4.68
CA VAL A 116 4.43 13.11 -5.87
C VAL A 116 2.93 13.14 -5.55
N TRP A 117 2.48 12.32 -4.60
CA TRP A 117 1.06 12.12 -4.32
C TRP A 117 0.60 12.72 -3.00
N GLY A 118 1.53 12.95 -2.07
CA GLY A 118 1.25 13.45 -0.72
C GLY A 118 0.74 12.38 0.24
N ASP A 119 -0.02 11.39 -0.26
CA ASP A 119 -0.60 10.32 0.57
C ASP A 119 -0.99 9.10 -0.30
N ILE A 120 -1.37 8.00 0.33
CA ILE A 120 -1.90 6.78 -0.28
C ILE A 120 -3.23 6.45 0.41
N ASP A 121 -4.31 6.29 -0.38
CA ASP A 121 -5.63 5.99 0.16
C ASP A 121 -5.86 4.48 0.35
N ILE A 122 -5.21 3.65 -0.47
CA ILE A 122 -5.34 2.19 -0.47
C ILE A 122 -3.95 1.57 -0.64
N LEU A 123 -3.54 0.76 0.31
CA LEU A 123 -2.30 -0.01 0.28
C LEU A 123 -2.61 -1.49 0.13
N ILE A 124 -1.97 -2.16 -0.84
CA ILE A 124 -2.12 -3.58 -1.10
C ILE A 124 -0.76 -4.26 -1.02
N ASN A 125 -0.52 -4.98 0.06
CA ASN A 125 0.64 -5.81 0.28
C ASN A 125 0.39 -7.18 -0.36
N ASN A 126 0.76 -7.33 -1.65
CA ASN A 126 0.55 -8.53 -2.45
C ASN A 126 1.86 -9.28 -2.73
N ALA A 127 3.01 -8.61 -2.74
CA ALA A 127 4.29 -9.29 -2.97
C ALA A 127 4.49 -10.44 -1.99
N GLY A 128 4.85 -11.60 -2.51
CA GLY A 128 5.07 -12.79 -1.71
C GLY A 128 5.79 -13.88 -2.47
N ILE A 129 6.43 -14.77 -1.72
CA ILE A 129 7.04 -16.02 -2.20
C ILE A 129 6.49 -17.18 -1.40
N SER A 130 6.52 -18.36 -1.96
CA SER A 130 6.21 -19.61 -1.27
C SER A 130 7.29 -20.65 -1.54
N GLU A 131 7.59 -21.46 -0.54
CA GLU A 131 8.38 -22.68 -0.67
C GLU A 131 7.52 -23.85 -0.24
N PHE A 132 7.55 -24.92 -1.01
CA PHE A 132 6.78 -26.13 -0.73
C PHE A 132 7.73 -27.19 -0.17
N SER A 133 7.98 -27.12 1.13
CA SER A 133 8.70 -28.15 1.89
C SER A 133 7.95 -28.48 3.17
N PRO A 134 8.03 -29.73 3.67
CA PRO A 134 7.53 -30.06 5.01
C PRO A 134 8.22 -29.17 6.06
N ILE A 135 7.50 -28.80 7.11
CA ILE A 135 8.05 -27.95 8.19
C ILE A 135 9.33 -28.52 8.81
N THR A 136 9.46 -29.84 8.84
CA THR A 136 10.63 -30.56 9.35
C THR A 136 11.86 -30.47 8.45
N GLU A 137 11.68 -30.06 7.20
CA GLU A 137 12.73 -29.94 6.19
C GLU A 137 13.00 -28.47 5.81
N THR A 138 12.17 -27.55 6.28
CA THR A 138 12.36 -26.11 6.04
C THR A 138 13.54 -25.60 6.86
N SER A 139 14.53 -25.02 6.21
CA SER A 139 15.67 -24.39 6.91
C SER A 139 15.24 -23.08 7.57
N VAL A 140 16.01 -22.64 8.57
CA VAL A 140 15.79 -21.32 9.21
C VAL A 140 15.99 -20.20 8.19
N GLU A 141 16.94 -20.37 7.29
CA GLU A 141 17.26 -19.41 6.23
C GLU A 141 16.09 -19.25 5.25
N ASP A 142 15.43 -20.34 4.87
CA ASP A 142 14.24 -20.30 3.99
C ASP A 142 13.06 -19.67 4.73
N PHE A 143 12.86 -19.98 5.99
CA PHE A 143 11.85 -19.36 6.83
C PHE A 143 12.07 -17.85 6.95
N ASP A 144 13.29 -17.40 7.25
CA ASP A 144 13.65 -15.98 7.34
C ASP A 144 13.46 -15.27 6.01
N LYS A 145 13.81 -15.92 4.89
CA LYS A 145 13.57 -15.41 3.54
C LYS A 145 12.09 -15.21 3.27
N ILE A 146 11.24 -16.19 3.61
CA ILE A 146 9.77 -16.07 3.48
C ILE A 146 9.26 -14.88 4.29
N LEU A 147 9.66 -14.75 5.56
CA LEU A 147 9.24 -13.63 6.39
C LEU A 147 9.73 -12.28 5.88
N SER A 148 10.95 -12.25 5.32
CA SER A 148 11.54 -11.02 4.76
C SER A 148 10.77 -10.49 3.55
N VAL A 149 10.10 -11.36 2.80
CA VAL A 149 9.31 -10.99 1.61
C VAL A 149 7.82 -10.85 1.94
N ASN A 150 7.26 -11.76 2.74
CA ASN A 150 5.81 -11.86 2.90
C ASN A 150 5.27 -11.02 4.08
N LEU A 151 6.06 -10.82 5.14
CA LEU A 151 5.59 -10.17 6.37
C LEU A 151 6.27 -8.82 6.63
N ARG A 152 7.60 -8.77 6.60
CA ARG A 152 8.34 -7.55 6.93
C ARG A 152 7.96 -6.34 6.04
N PRO A 153 7.77 -6.48 4.72
CA PRO A 153 7.35 -5.37 3.86
C PRO A 153 5.97 -4.81 4.24
N ALA A 154 5.02 -5.67 4.60
CA ALA A 154 3.70 -5.22 5.04
C ALA A 154 3.78 -4.36 6.30
N PHE A 155 4.66 -4.70 7.24
CA PHE A 155 4.94 -3.87 8.40
C PHE A 155 5.58 -2.52 8.01
N ILE A 156 6.57 -2.53 7.11
CA ILE A 156 7.28 -1.32 6.67
C ILE A 156 6.31 -0.36 5.97
N THR A 157 5.54 -0.83 5.00
CA THR A 157 4.63 0.00 4.20
C THR A 157 3.43 0.52 4.99
N SER A 158 2.98 -0.23 6.02
CA SER A 158 1.81 0.16 6.82
C SER A 158 2.12 1.17 7.94
N ARG A 159 3.40 1.36 8.28
CA ARG A 159 3.82 2.32 9.32
C ARG A 159 4.19 3.70 8.79
N LEU A 160 4.41 3.81 7.48
CA LEU A 160 4.76 5.05 6.79
C LEU A 160 3.49 5.83 6.44
#